data_06093753802909476140f93977924452
#
_entry.id   06093753802909476140f93977924452
#
_cell.length_a   1.000
_cell.length_b   1.000
_cell.length_c   1.000
_cell.angle_alpha   90.00
_cell.angle_beta   90.00
_cell.angle_gamma   90.00
#
_symmetry.space_group_name_H-M   'P 1'
#
loop_
_entity.id
_entity.type
_entity.pdbx_description
1 polymer ?
#
loop_
_entity_poly.entity_id
_entity_poly.type
_entity_poly.pdbx_seq_one_letter_code
_entity_poly.pdbx_strand_id
1 'polypeptide(L)'
;MEAKKKSSFTGSLGFVLAAAGSAVGVGNIWRFPYLAAKDGGGLFLIIYLALVLTFGFTLLVTDVAIGRRTKTNALHAFGKMQKKWSFLGYLTFCVPAIIMTYYSVIGGWILKYLAVYLTGAEIGRAHV
;
A
#
# COMPACT_ATOMS: atom_id res chain seq x y z
N MET A 1 28.14 -23.81 3.37
CA MET A 1 27.14 -22.74 3.53
C MET A 1 26.36 -22.64 2.21
N GLU A 2 25.22 -23.29 2.12
CA GLU A 2 24.35 -23.18 0.92
C GLU A 2 23.82 -21.75 0.82
N ALA A 3 24.12 -21.09 -0.30
CA ALA A 3 23.56 -19.79 -0.62
C ALA A 3 22.05 -19.96 -0.82
N LYS A 4 21.26 -19.53 0.16
CA LYS A 4 19.79 -19.53 0.14
C LYS A 4 19.34 -18.84 -1.14
N LYS A 5 18.89 -19.62 -2.12
CA LYS A 5 18.41 -19.16 -3.42
C LYS A 5 17.28 -18.18 -3.18
N LYS A 6 17.53 -16.88 -3.42
CA LYS A 6 16.49 -15.85 -3.28
C LYS A 6 15.37 -16.20 -4.24
N SER A 7 14.17 -16.40 -3.71
CA SER A 7 12.97 -16.60 -4.53
C SER A 7 12.77 -15.38 -5.41
N SER A 8 12.79 -15.55 -6.71
CA SER A 8 12.41 -14.54 -7.70
C SER A 8 11.06 -14.92 -8.28
N PHE A 9 10.29 -13.92 -8.68
CA PHE A 9 9.02 -14.19 -9.38
C PHE A 9 9.28 -14.96 -10.67
N THR A 10 8.52 -16.03 -10.88
CA THR A 10 8.70 -16.96 -12.01
C THR A 10 8.29 -16.35 -13.38
N GLY A 11 7.79 -15.10 -13.39
CA GLY A 11 7.40 -14.38 -14.60
C GLY A 11 6.93 -12.96 -14.33
N SER A 12 6.80 -12.16 -15.38
CA SER A 12 6.32 -10.79 -15.33
C SER A 12 4.87 -10.72 -14.80
N LEU A 13 4.02 -11.67 -15.14
CA LEU A 13 2.64 -11.74 -14.67
C LEU A 13 2.56 -11.92 -13.15
N GLY A 14 3.36 -12.82 -12.57
CA GLY A 14 3.43 -13.03 -11.12
C GLY A 14 3.86 -11.77 -10.38
N PHE A 15 4.82 -11.03 -10.92
CA PHE A 15 5.24 -9.74 -10.36
C PHE A 15 4.13 -8.69 -10.41
N VAL A 16 3.44 -8.57 -11.56
CA VAL A 16 2.34 -7.60 -11.74
C VAL A 16 1.19 -7.91 -10.79
N LEU A 17 0.79 -9.17 -10.69
CA LEU A 17 -0.30 -9.58 -9.78
C LEU A 17 0.06 -9.35 -8.30
N ALA A 18 1.30 -9.63 -7.91
CA ALA A 18 1.76 -9.37 -6.55
C ALA A 18 1.81 -7.87 -6.25
N ALA A 19 2.29 -7.05 -7.19
CA ALA A 19 2.32 -5.60 -7.05
C ALA A 19 0.89 -5.02 -6.96
N ALA A 20 0.00 -5.44 -7.84
CA ALA A 20 -1.40 -5.02 -7.84
C ALA A 20 -2.11 -5.44 -6.53
N GLY A 21 -1.93 -6.69 -6.09
CA GLY A 21 -2.53 -7.19 -4.84
C GLY A 21 -2.02 -6.45 -3.60
N SER A 22 -0.74 -6.07 -3.59
CA SER A 22 -0.18 -5.29 -2.48
C SER A 22 -0.65 -3.82 -2.49
N ALA A 23 -1.02 -3.29 -3.65
CA ALA A 23 -1.51 -1.91 -3.79
C ALA A 23 -2.98 -1.75 -3.35
N VAL A 24 -3.78 -2.83 -3.38
CA VAL A 24 -5.18 -2.80 -2.96
C VAL A 24 -5.27 -2.88 -1.44
N GLY A 25 -5.73 -1.79 -0.83
CA GLY A 25 -5.93 -1.68 0.62
C GLY A 25 -7.34 -1.22 0.97
N VAL A 26 -7.66 -1.25 2.26
CA VAL A 26 -8.95 -0.80 2.80
C VAL A 26 -9.27 0.65 2.39
N GLY A 27 -8.24 1.48 2.28
CA GLY A 27 -8.38 2.87 1.84
C GLY A 27 -8.98 3.01 0.44
N ASN A 28 -8.66 2.10 -0.47
CA ASN A 28 -9.16 2.12 -1.84
C ASN A 28 -10.66 1.79 -1.90
N ILE A 29 -11.14 0.95 -0.98
CA ILE A 29 -12.53 0.49 -0.95
C ILE A 29 -13.41 1.49 -0.19
N TRP A 30 -12.92 2.05 0.90
CA TRP A 30 -13.70 2.92 1.77
C TRP A 30 -13.39 4.41 1.58
N ARG A 31 -12.14 4.82 1.79
CA ARG A 31 -11.78 6.24 1.83
C ARG A 31 -11.80 6.90 0.47
N PHE A 32 -11.33 6.21 -0.56
CA PHE A 32 -11.25 6.77 -1.91
C PHE A 32 -12.63 7.12 -2.50
N PRO A 33 -13.65 6.23 -2.48
CA PRO A 33 -14.99 6.57 -2.96
C PRO A 33 -15.63 7.72 -2.18
N TYR A 34 -15.42 7.76 -0.85
CA TYR A 34 -15.91 8.85 -0.02
C TYR A 34 -15.30 10.20 -0.41
N LEU A 35 -13.98 10.27 -0.57
CA LEU A 35 -13.30 11.50 -1.00
C LEU A 35 -13.73 11.90 -2.42
N ALA A 36 -13.83 10.96 -3.34
CA ALA A 36 -14.29 11.22 -4.69
C ALA A 36 -15.69 11.86 -4.69
N ALA A 37 -16.62 11.34 -3.89
CA ALA A 37 -17.97 11.90 -3.78
C ALA A 37 -17.98 13.29 -3.13
N LYS A 38 -17.14 13.50 -2.11
CA LYS A 38 -17.09 14.76 -1.34
C LYS A 38 -16.41 15.89 -2.10
N ASP A 39 -15.32 15.60 -2.81
CA ASP A 39 -14.40 16.60 -3.37
C ASP A 39 -14.59 16.82 -4.88
N GLY A 40 -15.84 16.73 -5.38
CA GLY A 40 -16.20 17.09 -6.74
C GLY A 40 -16.39 15.94 -7.72
N GLY A 41 -16.49 14.69 -7.25
CA GLY A 41 -16.91 13.54 -8.05
C GLY A 41 -16.05 13.31 -9.29
N GLY A 42 -16.61 13.59 -10.46
CA GLY A 42 -15.94 13.36 -11.74
C GLY A 42 -14.66 14.19 -11.93
N LEU A 43 -14.64 15.45 -11.50
CA LEU A 43 -13.46 16.30 -11.59
C LEU A 43 -12.30 15.75 -10.73
N PHE A 44 -12.60 15.32 -9.51
CA PHE A 44 -11.63 14.64 -8.65
C PHE A 44 -11.02 13.42 -9.34
N LEU A 45 -11.83 12.58 -9.99
CA LEU A 45 -11.34 11.38 -10.70
C LEU A 45 -10.43 11.73 -11.87
N ILE A 46 -10.76 12.77 -12.66
CA ILE A 46 -9.93 13.20 -13.79
C ILE A 46 -8.56 13.68 -13.29
N ILE A 47 -8.54 14.55 -12.28
CA ILE A 47 -7.28 15.06 -11.70
C ILE A 47 -6.47 13.90 -11.09
N TYR A 48 -7.13 13.02 -10.33
CA TYR A 48 -6.48 11.84 -9.76
C TYR A 48 -5.85 10.95 -10.84
N LEU A 49 -6.57 10.67 -11.91
CA LEU A 49 -6.07 9.85 -13.02
C LEU A 49 -4.84 10.50 -13.70
N ALA A 50 -4.90 11.81 -13.95
CA ALA A 50 -3.77 12.55 -14.50
C ALA A 50 -2.54 12.48 -13.60
N LEU A 51 -2.72 12.64 -12.28
CA LEU A 51 -1.63 12.54 -11.30
C LEU A 51 -1.08 11.11 -11.20
N VAL A 52 -1.93 10.09 -11.24
CA VAL A 52 -1.48 8.69 -11.22
C VAL A 52 -0.67 8.34 -12.46
N LEU A 53 -1.10 8.78 -13.63
CA LEU A 53 -0.38 8.50 -14.89
C LEU A 53 0.95 9.24 -14.98
N THR A 54 1.06 10.42 -14.41
CA THR A 54 2.31 11.22 -14.43
C THR A 54 3.21 10.86 -13.26
N PHE A 55 2.82 11.22 -12.05
CA PHE A 55 3.64 11.02 -10.84
C PHE A 55 3.64 9.58 -10.37
N GLY A 56 2.48 8.92 -10.34
CA GLY A 56 2.34 7.55 -9.85
C GLY A 56 3.17 6.57 -10.68
N PHE A 57 3.12 6.68 -12.00
CA PHE A 57 3.92 5.85 -12.89
C PHE A 57 5.43 6.09 -12.70
N THR A 58 5.84 7.36 -12.61
CA THR A 58 7.26 7.72 -12.41
C THR A 58 7.78 7.19 -11.07
N LEU A 59 7.01 7.33 -9.98
CA LEU A 59 7.37 6.79 -8.67
C LEU A 59 7.47 5.27 -8.69
N LEU A 60 6.50 4.58 -9.30
CA LEU A 60 6.52 3.12 -9.41
C LEU A 60 7.75 2.61 -10.15
N VAL A 61 8.09 3.23 -11.29
CA VAL A 61 9.30 2.87 -12.07
C VAL A 61 10.55 3.10 -11.25
N THR A 62 10.62 4.21 -10.51
CA THR A 62 11.76 4.53 -9.65
C THR A 62 11.93 3.50 -8.53
N ASP A 63 10.86 3.12 -7.85
CA ASP A 63 10.91 2.13 -6.77
C ASP A 63 11.35 0.76 -7.29
N VAL A 64 10.81 0.33 -8.43
CA VAL A 64 11.21 -0.92 -9.07
C VAL A 64 12.68 -0.87 -9.51
N ALA A 65 13.15 0.25 -10.05
CA ALA A 65 14.54 0.43 -10.47
C ALA A 65 15.50 0.36 -9.27
N ILE A 66 15.16 1.02 -8.16
CA ILE A 66 15.93 0.97 -6.90
C ILE A 66 15.99 -0.47 -6.39
N GLY A 67 14.85 -1.15 -6.32
CA GLY A 67 14.78 -2.54 -5.87
C GLY A 67 15.61 -3.49 -6.73
N ARG A 68 15.55 -3.37 -8.05
CA ARG A 68 16.34 -4.16 -9.00
C ARG A 68 17.83 -3.90 -8.90
N ARG A 69 18.22 -2.63 -8.74
CA ARG A 69 19.63 -2.23 -8.66
C ARG A 69 20.29 -2.68 -7.35
N THR A 70 19.58 -2.51 -6.24
CA THR A 70 20.14 -2.79 -4.90
C THR A 70 20.04 -4.26 -4.51
N LYS A 71 19.00 -4.96 -4.96
CA LYS A 71 18.68 -6.37 -4.59
C LYS A 71 18.68 -6.59 -3.07
N THR A 72 18.28 -5.58 -2.32
CA THR A 72 18.20 -5.59 -0.85
C THR A 72 16.84 -5.10 -0.38
N ASN A 73 16.60 -5.20 0.93
CA ASN A 73 15.38 -4.68 1.56
C ASN A 73 15.34 -3.15 1.46
N ALA A 74 14.14 -2.57 1.50
CA ALA A 74 13.94 -1.12 1.46
C ALA A 74 14.79 -0.37 2.50
N LEU A 75 14.98 -0.96 3.70
CA LEU A 75 15.78 -0.40 4.77
C LEU A 75 17.24 -0.14 4.37
N HIS A 76 17.85 -1.05 3.62
CA HIS A 76 19.27 -1.00 3.25
C HIS A 76 19.51 -0.50 1.82
N ALA A 77 18.45 -0.37 1.01
CA ALA A 77 18.56 -0.01 -0.40
C ALA A 77 19.23 1.34 -0.58
N PHE A 78 18.79 2.35 0.15
CA PHE A 78 19.34 3.70 0.06
C PHE A 78 20.77 3.79 0.58
N GLY A 79 21.08 3.12 1.70
CA GLY A 79 22.43 3.06 2.25
C GLY A 79 23.44 2.35 1.35
N LYS A 80 22.97 1.37 0.54
CA LYS A 80 23.79 0.66 -0.44
C LYS A 80 24.09 1.52 -1.68
N MET A 81 23.18 2.42 -2.03
CA MET A 81 23.40 3.37 -3.12
C MET A 81 24.37 4.49 -2.69
N GLN A 82 24.14 5.06 -1.52
CA GLN A 82 25.01 6.11 -0.96
C GLN A 82 24.82 6.17 0.55
N LYS A 83 25.90 6.04 1.32
CA LYS A 83 25.89 6.03 2.79
C LYS A 83 25.17 7.23 3.41
N LYS A 84 25.28 8.40 2.82
CA LYS A 84 24.64 9.64 3.27
C LYS A 84 23.11 9.54 3.32
N TRP A 85 22.51 8.72 2.44
CA TRP A 85 21.06 8.55 2.32
C TRP A 85 20.51 7.33 3.09
N SER A 86 21.31 6.72 3.95
CA SER A 86 20.89 5.60 4.79
C SER A 86 19.68 5.95 5.68
N PHE A 87 19.55 7.21 6.08
CA PHE A 87 18.40 7.72 6.85
C PHE A 87 17.06 7.49 6.15
N LEU A 88 17.01 7.63 4.82
CA LEU A 88 15.79 7.38 4.05
C LEU A 88 15.30 5.93 4.18
N GLY A 89 16.20 4.97 4.33
CA GLY A 89 15.83 3.57 4.56
C GLY A 89 15.07 3.39 5.88
N TYR A 90 15.49 4.05 6.95
CA TYR A 90 14.77 4.03 8.22
C TYR A 90 13.42 4.71 8.12
N LEU A 91 13.34 5.85 7.42
CA LEU A 91 12.08 6.56 7.18
C LEU A 91 11.08 5.69 6.39
N THR A 92 11.57 5.01 5.34
CA THR A 92 10.78 4.07 4.53
C THR A 92 10.26 2.89 5.35
N PHE A 93 10.96 2.49 6.42
CA PHE A 93 10.49 1.45 7.34
C PHE A 93 9.48 1.99 8.36
N CYS A 94 9.69 3.20 8.88
CA CYS A 94 8.81 3.80 9.88
C CYS A 94 7.39 4.03 9.36
N VAL A 95 7.25 4.44 8.10
CA VAL A 95 5.93 4.71 7.49
C VAL A 95 5.01 3.49 7.54
N PRO A 96 5.37 2.32 6.99
CA PRO A 96 4.52 1.13 7.08
C PRO A 96 4.33 0.62 8.52
N ALA A 97 5.29 0.83 9.42
CA ALA A 97 5.13 0.47 10.83
C ALA A 97 4.02 1.27 11.50
N ILE A 98 3.97 2.58 11.28
CA ILE A 98 2.89 3.45 11.78
C ILE A 98 1.55 3.10 11.13
N ILE A 99 1.54 2.86 9.82
CA ILE A 99 0.34 2.46 9.09
C ILE A 99 -0.21 1.14 9.64
N MET A 100 0.64 0.16 9.94
CA MET A 100 0.22 -1.14 10.47
C MET A 100 -0.56 -1.01 11.78
N THR A 101 -0.15 -0.10 12.67
CA THR A 101 -0.87 0.20 13.91
C THR A 101 -2.30 0.69 13.65
N TYR A 102 -2.46 1.63 12.72
CA TYR A 102 -3.75 2.17 12.33
C TYR A 102 -4.63 1.11 11.61
N TYR A 103 -4.04 0.32 10.71
CA TYR A 103 -4.76 -0.73 9.98
C TYR A 103 -5.27 -1.85 10.88
N SER A 104 -4.56 -2.15 11.96
CA SER A 104 -5.01 -3.16 12.94
C SER A 104 -6.34 -2.76 13.60
N VAL A 105 -6.51 -1.48 13.90
CA VAL A 105 -7.77 -0.96 14.49
C VAL A 105 -8.92 -1.06 13.48
N ILE A 106 -8.69 -0.62 12.23
CA ILE A 106 -9.72 -0.69 11.17
C ILE A 106 -10.08 -2.14 10.86
N GLY A 107 -9.07 -3.03 10.79
CA GLY A 107 -9.28 -4.46 10.59
C GLY A 107 -10.16 -5.07 11.68
N GLY A 108 -9.93 -4.69 12.94
CA GLY A 108 -10.77 -5.10 14.07
C GLY A 108 -12.23 -4.64 13.92
N TRP A 109 -12.45 -3.42 13.47
CA TRP A 109 -13.82 -2.93 13.22
C TRP A 109 -14.52 -3.68 12.08
N ILE A 110 -13.82 -3.93 10.98
CA ILE A 110 -14.37 -4.68 9.84
C ILE A 110 -14.76 -6.10 10.28
N LEU A 111 -13.91 -6.77 11.04
CA LEU A 111 -14.22 -8.11 11.59
C LEU A 111 -15.40 -8.07 12.55
N LYS A 112 -15.51 -7.06 13.40
CA LYS A 112 -16.66 -6.87 14.27
C LYS A 112 -17.96 -6.71 13.48
N TYR A 113 -17.98 -5.84 12.47
CA TYR A 113 -19.15 -5.64 11.63
C TYR A 113 -19.52 -6.90 10.84
N LEU A 114 -18.53 -7.63 10.34
CA LEU A 114 -18.76 -8.91 9.68
C LEU A 114 -19.40 -9.93 10.63
N ALA A 115 -18.90 -10.05 11.85
CA ALA A 115 -19.46 -10.95 12.86
C ALA A 115 -20.90 -10.57 13.21
N VAL A 116 -21.18 -9.28 13.42
CA VAL A 116 -22.53 -8.78 13.70
C VAL A 116 -23.49 -9.08 12.54
N TYR A 117 -23.04 -8.89 11.30
CA TYR A 117 -23.82 -9.20 10.11
C TYR A 117 -24.14 -10.70 9.99
N LEU A 118 -23.16 -11.57 10.23
CA LEU A 118 -23.31 -13.03 10.16
C LEU A 118 -24.18 -13.59 11.28
N THR A 119 -24.17 -12.95 12.45
CA THR A 119 -24.98 -13.39 13.62
C THR A 119 -26.41 -12.83 13.59
N GLY A 120 -26.76 -12.00 12.59
CA GLY A 120 -28.08 -11.37 12.49
C GLY A 120 -28.39 -10.38 13.63
N ALA A 121 -27.40 -10.04 14.45
CA ALA A 121 -27.54 -8.97 15.43
C ALA A 121 -27.73 -7.65 14.68
N GLU A 122 -28.75 -6.87 15.03
CA GLU A 122 -28.97 -5.54 14.43
C GLU A 122 -27.68 -4.72 14.54
N ILE A 123 -27.16 -4.29 13.39
CA ILE A 123 -26.06 -3.32 13.32
C ILE A 123 -26.57 -2.10 14.07
N GLY A 124 -26.07 -1.93 15.30
CA GLY A 124 -26.61 -1.03 16.30
C GLY A 124 -27.04 0.29 15.69
N ARG A 125 -28.24 0.74 16.05
CA ARG A 125 -28.75 2.06 15.72
C ARG A 125 -27.65 3.07 16.01
N ALA A 126 -27.11 3.66 14.95
CA ALA A 126 -26.29 4.85 15.11
C ALA A 126 -27.17 5.84 15.88
N HIS A 127 -26.78 6.17 17.09
CA HIS A 127 -27.42 7.26 17.81
C HIS A 127 -27.22 8.51 16.94
N VAL A 128 -28.31 8.90 16.29
CA VAL A 128 -28.47 10.22 15.70
C VAL A 128 -28.62 11.21 16.85
#